data_047cbe7d8d07a276bc7042892e649a7e
#
_entry.id   047cbe7d8d07a276bc7042892e649a7e
#
_cell.length_a   1.000
_cell.length_b   1.000
_cell.length_c   1.000
_cell.angle_alpha   90.00
_cell.angle_beta   90.00
_cell.angle_gamma   90.00
#
_symmetry.space_group_name_H-M   'P 1'
#
loop_
_entity.id
_entity.type
_entity.pdbx_description
1 polymer ?
#
loop_
_entity_poly.entity_id
_entity_poly.type
_entity_poly.pdbx_seq_one_letter_code
_entity_poly.pdbx_strand_id
1 'polypeptide(L)'
;MRTKEQAEELGIPLTTLDEYSVLDVAIDGADEVDPDLNLVKGGGGALLREKMVEVCAKKFIVIVDETKLCDGLGPGFPVPVEITPFCHMHTLRLIGGLPSLAGCTPKLRMGSSSSNQPDGDEIAVTDNGNYIVDLEFTEPIKDVPKAASELKNTVGVVDHGLFIGMSTAVIIAGSDGVYVKK
;
A
#
# COMPACT_ATOMS: atom_id res chain seq x y z
N MET A 1 7.01 -8.85 -10.52
CA MET A 1 7.82 -7.66 -10.89
C MET A 1 7.50 -7.12 -12.29
N ARG A 2 6.22 -7.00 -12.60
CA ARG A 2 5.74 -6.55 -13.93
C ARG A 2 6.36 -5.24 -14.40
N THR A 3 6.45 -4.23 -13.53
CA THR A 3 7.01 -2.91 -13.89
C THR A 3 8.47 -2.99 -14.33
N LYS A 4 9.27 -3.83 -13.67
CA LYS A 4 10.68 -4.04 -14.04
C LYS A 4 10.79 -4.67 -15.42
N GLU A 5 10.06 -5.75 -15.66
CA GLU A 5 10.03 -6.47 -16.95
C GLU A 5 9.57 -5.54 -18.08
N GLN A 6 8.52 -4.77 -17.85
CA GLN A 6 8.03 -3.78 -18.81
C GLN A 6 9.06 -2.70 -19.12
N ALA A 7 9.76 -2.20 -18.11
CA ALA A 7 10.80 -1.18 -18.29
C ALA A 7 11.99 -1.75 -19.10
N GLU A 8 12.41 -2.99 -18.81
CA GLU A 8 13.46 -3.70 -19.56
C GLU A 8 13.08 -3.90 -21.03
N GLU A 9 11.85 -4.35 -21.29
CA GLU A 9 11.31 -4.50 -22.65
C GLU A 9 11.29 -3.17 -23.44
N LEU A 10 11.02 -2.07 -22.75
CA LEU A 10 10.98 -0.72 -23.34
C LEU A 10 12.37 -0.05 -23.41
N GLY A 11 13.43 -0.72 -22.94
CA GLY A 11 14.79 -0.16 -22.90
C GLY A 11 14.94 1.02 -21.92
N ILE A 12 14.08 1.12 -20.90
CA ILE A 12 14.18 2.14 -19.85
C ILE A 12 15.31 1.73 -18.89
N PRO A 13 16.32 2.58 -18.64
CA PRO A 13 17.39 2.27 -17.71
C PRO A 13 16.85 2.04 -16.29
N LEU A 14 17.26 0.96 -15.66
CA LEU A 14 16.90 0.62 -14.29
C LEU A 14 18.09 0.82 -13.36
N THR A 15 17.79 1.18 -12.12
CA THR A 15 18.75 1.33 -11.04
C THR A 15 18.16 0.86 -9.72
N THR A 16 18.90 0.96 -8.64
CA THR A 16 18.49 0.57 -7.28
C THR A 16 18.70 1.71 -6.28
N LEU A 17 18.06 1.62 -5.12
CA LEU A 17 18.27 2.57 -4.03
C LEU A 17 19.68 2.44 -3.41
N ASP A 18 20.40 1.34 -3.64
CA ASP A 18 21.78 1.19 -3.23
C ASP A 18 22.72 2.10 -4.05
N GLU A 19 22.38 2.36 -5.32
CA GLU A 19 23.11 3.26 -6.19
C GLU A 19 22.65 4.72 -6.05
N TYR A 20 21.34 4.93 -5.87
CA TYR A 20 20.73 6.27 -5.77
C TYR A 20 19.76 6.31 -4.58
N SER A 21 20.27 6.78 -3.45
CA SER A 21 19.51 6.87 -2.19
C SER A 21 18.59 8.10 -2.07
N VAL A 22 18.68 9.04 -3.00
CA VAL A 22 17.84 10.25 -3.07
C VAL A 22 17.30 10.40 -4.46
N LEU A 23 15.96 10.46 -4.56
CA LEU A 23 15.26 10.61 -5.82
C LEU A 23 14.65 12.02 -5.91
N ASP A 24 14.60 12.59 -7.10
CA ASP A 24 13.95 13.89 -7.28
C ASP A 24 12.43 13.78 -7.28
N VAL A 25 11.90 12.73 -7.92
CA VAL A 25 10.46 12.49 -8.04
C VAL A 25 10.18 10.99 -8.01
N ALA A 26 9.18 10.57 -7.22
CA ALA A 26 8.48 9.32 -7.37
C ALA A 26 7.07 9.59 -7.94
N ILE A 27 6.60 8.72 -8.84
CA ILE A 27 5.26 8.78 -9.42
C ILE A 27 4.63 7.40 -9.31
N ASP A 28 3.47 7.32 -8.67
CA ASP A 28 2.76 6.05 -8.50
C ASP A 28 1.23 6.27 -8.35
N GLY A 29 0.47 5.17 -8.34
CA GLY A 29 -0.97 5.18 -8.08
C GLY A 29 -1.31 5.02 -6.60
N ALA A 30 -2.62 5.03 -6.29
CA ALA A 30 -3.15 4.67 -4.99
C ALA A 30 -4.48 3.92 -5.13
N ASP A 31 -4.82 3.11 -4.14
CA ASP A 31 -6.09 2.37 -4.07
C ASP A 31 -7.20 3.23 -3.44
N GLU A 32 -6.85 4.08 -2.46
CA GLU A 32 -7.69 5.14 -1.88
C GLU A 32 -6.87 6.41 -1.62
N VAL A 33 -7.53 7.57 -1.68
CA VAL A 33 -6.98 8.89 -1.35
C VAL A 33 -8.00 9.65 -0.51
N ASP A 34 -7.64 10.01 0.73
CA ASP A 34 -8.47 10.80 1.63
C ASP A 34 -8.32 12.33 1.39
N PRO A 35 -9.14 13.19 2.04
CA PRO A 35 -9.04 14.64 1.90
C PRO A 35 -7.70 15.24 2.35
N ASP A 36 -7.00 14.58 3.28
CA ASP A 36 -5.68 15.01 3.80
C ASP A 36 -4.52 14.45 2.96
N LEU A 37 -4.82 13.85 1.80
CA LEU A 37 -3.89 13.22 0.86
C LEU A 37 -3.12 12.04 1.47
N ASN A 38 -3.66 11.40 2.50
CA ASN A 38 -3.19 10.09 2.92
C ASN A 38 -3.73 9.01 1.97
N LEU A 39 -3.01 7.91 1.85
CA LEU A 39 -3.29 6.92 0.84
C LEU A 39 -3.43 5.52 1.44
N VAL A 40 -4.24 4.69 0.78
CA VAL A 40 -4.11 3.24 0.82
C VAL A 40 -3.43 2.80 -0.47
N LYS A 41 -2.36 2.00 -0.35
CA LYS A 41 -1.61 1.40 -1.45
C LYS A 41 -1.28 -0.06 -1.15
N GLY A 42 -0.91 -0.81 -2.18
CA GLY A 42 -0.46 -2.18 -2.06
C GLY A 42 -1.51 -3.23 -2.45
N GLY A 43 -2.56 -2.84 -3.15
CA GLY A 43 -3.51 -3.78 -3.77
C GLY A 43 -2.79 -4.83 -4.63
N GLY A 44 -1.75 -4.44 -5.36
CA GLY A 44 -0.88 -5.30 -6.15
C GLY A 44 0.18 -6.08 -5.35
N GLY A 45 0.28 -5.92 -4.03
CA GLY A 45 1.22 -6.63 -3.16
C GLY A 45 2.66 -6.11 -3.14
N ALA A 46 2.94 -4.93 -3.70
CA ALA A 46 4.28 -4.36 -3.80
C ALA A 46 4.57 -3.25 -2.75
N LEU A 47 3.66 -3.06 -1.78
CA LEU A 47 3.62 -1.92 -0.84
C LEU A 47 4.96 -1.57 -0.18
N LEU A 48 5.76 -2.58 0.20
CA LEU A 48 7.03 -2.35 0.88
C LEU A 48 8.04 -1.68 -0.05
N ARG A 49 8.23 -2.22 -1.27
CA ARG A 49 9.17 -1.68 -2.24
C ARG A 49 8.74 -0.32 -2.77
N GLU A 50 7.44 -0.12 -2.98
CA GLU A 50 6.86 1.18 -3.33
C GLU A 50 7.18 2.21 -2.25
N LYS A 51 6.86 1.92 -0.98
CA LYS A 51 7.14 2.81 0.14
C LYS A 51 8.64 3.13 0.29
N MET A 52 9.51 2.13 0.12
CA MET A 52 10.96 2.34 0.16
C MET A 52 11.45 3.34 -0.89
N VAL A 53 10.89 3.29 -2.11
CA VAL A 53 11.21 4.24 -3.18
C VAL A 53 10.63 5.63 -2.87
N GLU A 54 9.37 5.68 -2.46
CA GLU A 54 8.65 6.94 -2.25
C GLU A 54 9.19 7.76 -1.08
N VAL A 55 9.64 7.12 0.02
CA VAL A 55 10.28 7.84 1.14
C VAL A 55 11.64 8.44 0.77
N CYS A 56 12.30 7.94 -0.28
CA CYS A 56 13.55 8.48 -0.78
C CYS A 56 13.36 9.65 -1.76
N ALA A 57 12.13 9.93 -2.18
CA ALA A 57 11.82 10.96 -3.16
C ALA A 57 11.59 12.33 -2.49
N LYS A 58 12.17 13.40 -3.07
CA LYS A 58 11.90 14.79 -2.67
C LYS A 58 10.45 15.19 -2.95
N LYS A 59 9.83 14.58 -3.97
CA LYS A 59 8.44 14.78 -4.35
C LYS A 59 7.81 13.44 -4.68
N PHE A 60 6.73 13.12 -4.01
CA PHE A 60 5.90 11.97 -4.36
C PHE A 60 4.60 12.46 -4.99
N ILE A 61 4.42 12.17 -6.27
CA ILE A 61 3.25 12.56 -7.07
C ILE A 61 2.38 11.32 -7.26
N VAL A 62 1.15 11.40 -6.82
CA VAL A 62 0.16 10.33 -6.95
C VAL A 62 -0.72 10.60 -8.18
N ILE A 63 -0.98 9.59 -8.99
CA ILE A 63 -1.88 9.68 -10.15
C ILE A 63 -3.01 8.68 -9.96
N VAL A 64 -4.25 9.18 -9.93
CA VAL A 64 -5.46 8.37 -9.73
C VAL A 64 -6.61 8.86 -10.62
N ASP A 65 -7.62 8.04 -10.80
CA ASP A 65 -8.93 8.50 -11.24
C ASP A 65 -9.81 8.90 -10.04
N GLU A 66 -10.92 9.59 -10.33
CA GLU A 66 -11.83 10.11 -9.28
C GLU A 66 -12.47 9.02 -8.41
N THR A 67 -12.52 7.76 -8.86
CA THR A 67 -13.10 6.64 -8.09
C THR A 67 -12.24 6.25 -6.90
N LYS A 68 -10.97 6.70 -6.87
CA LYS A 68 -10.03 6.46 -5.77
C LYS A 68 -10.14 7.47 -4.63
N LEU A 69 -10.90 8.54 -4.82
CA LEU A 69 -11.15 9.53 -3.78
C LEU A 69 -12.20 9.01 -2.79
N CYS A 70 -11.92 9.18 -1.50
CA CYS A 70 -12.81 8.78 -0.42
C CYS A 70 -12.89 9.87 0.66
N ASP A 71 -13.89 9.80 1.52
CA ASP A 71 -14.04 10.69 2.67
C ASP A 71 -13.20 10.25 3.88
N GLY A 72 -12.64 9.02 3.82
CA GLY A 72 -11.77 8.46 4.84
C GLY A 72 -11.34 7.03 4.46
N LEU A 73 -10.11 6.67 4.82
CA LEU A 73 -9.47 5.43 4.38
C LEU A 73 -10.08 4.17 4.99
N GLY A 74 -10.14 3.10 4.21
CA GLY A 74 -10.43 1.73 4.61
C GLY A 74 -11.68 1.11 3.99
N PRO A 75 -12.85 1.80 3.89
CA PRO A 75 -14.08 1.16 3.39
C PRO A 75 -14.08 0.87 1.89
N GLY A 76 -13.41 1.67 1.09
CA GLY A 76 -13.40 1.52 -0.36
C GLY A 76 -12.39 0.47 -0.85
N PHE A 77 -11.32 0.27 -0.05
CA PHE A 77 -10.29 -0.72 -0.36
C PHE A 77 -9.68 -1.31 0.91
N PRO A 78 -9.45 -2.66 0.98
CA PRO A 78 -8.78 -3.26 2.12
C PRO A 78 -7.38 -2.70 2.33
N VAL A 79 -7.00 -2.41 3.58
CA VAL A 79 -5.64 -1.97 3.88
C VAL A 79 -4.70 -3.17 3.96
N PRO A 80 -3.75 -3.33 3.05
CA PRO A 80 -2.83 -4.45 3.07
C PRO A 80 -1.73 -4.25 4.10
N VAL A 81 -1.37 -5.33 4.81
CA VAL A 81 -0.27 -5.37 5.77
C VAL A 81 0.65 -6.52 5.43
N GLU A 82 1.91 -6.22 5.07
CA GLU A 82 2.93 -7.22 4.80
C GLU A 82 3.48 -7.78 6.12
N ILE A 83 3.44 -9.10 6.28
CA ILE A 83 3.83 -9.80 7.50
C ILE A 83 4.81 -10.93 7.19
N THR A 84 5.64 -11.28 8.19
CA THR A 84 6.52 -12.44 8.06
C THR A 84 5.72 -13.75 8.01
N PRO A 85 6.16 -14.77 7.22
CA PRO A 85 5.48 -16.06 7.15
C PRO A 85 5.49 -16.85 8.48
N PHE A 86 6.54 -16.64 9.29
CA PHE A 86 6.65 -17.35 10.58
C PHE A 86 5.50 -16.98 11.50
N CYS A 87 4.73 -17.98 11.92
CA CYS A 87 3.57 -17.81 12.81
C CYS A 87 2.56 -16.74 12.33
N HIS A 88 2.32 -16.65 11.03
CA HIS A 88 1.49 -15.62 10.40
C HIS A 88 0.09 -15.52 11.00
N MET A 89 -0.53 -16.64 11.42
CA MET A 89 -1.84 -16.63 12.08
C MET A 89 -1.81 -15.99 13.47
N HIS A 90 -0.65 -16.01 14.15
CA HIS A 90 -0.47 -15.26 15.39
C HIS A 90 -0.42 -13.75 15.10
N THR A 91 0.39 -13.34 14.13
CA THR A 91 0.50 -11.94 13.71
C THR A 91 -0.84 -11.39 13.22
N LEU A 92 -1.60 -12.14 12.43
CA LEU A 92 -2.95 -11.78 11.99
C LEU A 92 -3.87 -11.49 13.19
N ARG A 93 -3.86 -12.36 14.22
CA ARG A 93 -4.68 -12.13 15.43
C ARG A 93 -4.22 -10.91 16.23
N LEU A 94 -2.89 -10.66 16.32
CA LEU A 94 -2.37 -9.45 16.98
C LEU A 94 -2.87 -8.18 16.26
N ILE A 95 -2.76 -8.13 14.93
CA ILE A 95 -3.24 -7.01 14.11
C ILE A 95 -4.74 -6.78 14.36
N GLY A 96 -5.55 -7.83 14.29
CA GLY A 96 -7.01 -7.74 14.51
C GLY A 96 -7.41 -7.29 15.91
N GLY A 97 -6.50 -7.36 16.88
CA GLY A 97 -6.69 -6.88 18.26
C GLY A 97 -6.22 -5.45 18.51
N LEU A 98 -5.65 -4.75 17.52
CA LEU A 98 -5.15 -3.38 17.71
C LEU A 98 -6.30 -2.39 17.93
N PRO A 99 -6.25 -1.54 18.97
CA PRO A 99 -7.34 -0.62 19.29
C PRO A 99 -7.67 0.39 18.19
N SER A 100 -6.66 0.86 17.44
CA SER A 100 -6.86 1.80 16.34
C SER A 100 -7.52 1.17 15.11
N LEU A 101 -7.54 -0.17 15.03
CA LEU A 101 -8.15 -0.95 13.95
C LEU A 101 -9.48 -1.59 14.39
N ALA A 102 -10.09 -1.11 15.48
CA ALA A 102 -11.36 -1.64 15.96
C ALA A 102 -12.43 -1.60 14.87
N GLY A 103 -13.07 -2.73 14.62
CA GLY A 103 -14.07 -2.91 13.56
C GLY A 103 -13.52 -3.45 12.23
N CYS A 104 -12.20 -3.64 12.11
CA CYS A 104 -11.64 -4.31 10.94
C CYS A 104 -11.86 -5.83 10.98
N THR A 105 -11.93 -6.43 9.79
CA THR A 105 -11.89 -7.88 9.60
C THR A 105 -10.57 -8.23 8.91
N PRO A 106 -9.57 -8.77 9.64
CA PRO A 106 -8.30 -9.16 9.03
C PRO A 106 -8.43 -10.48 8.28
N LYS A 107 -7.98 -10.53 7.04
CA LYS A 107 -7.96 -11.73 6.20
C LYS A 107 -6.58 -11.96 5.61
N LEU A 108 -6.11 -13.21 5.65
CA LEU A 108 -4.89 -13.58 4.94
C LEU A 108 -5.18 -13.53 3.44
N ARG A 109 -4.33 -12.83 2.68
CA ARG A 109 -4.49 -12.74 1.22
C ARG A 109 -4.22 -14.10 0.61
N MET A 110 -5.19 -14.57 -0.15
CA MET A 110 -5.05 -15.76 -0.98
C MET A 110 -4.68 -15.34 -2.40
N GLY A 111 -3.97 -16.21 -3.12
CA GLY A 111 -3.52 -15.94 -4.49
C GLY A 111 -2.92 -17.20 -5.09
N SER A 112 -2.21 -17.06 -6.20
CA SER A 112 -1.32 -18.09 -6.70
C SER A 112 0.12 -17.77 -6.29
N SER A 113 0.98 -18.78 -6.21
CA SER A 113 2.41 -18.61 -5.96
C SER A 113 3.13 -17.74 -7.02
N SER A 114 2.45 -17.41 -8.11
CA SER A 114 2.94 -16.59 -9.23
C SER A 114 2.26 -15.21 -9.34
N SER A 115 1.23 -14.92 -8.53
CA SER A 115 0.56 -13.62 -8.56
C SER A 115 0.22 -13.15 -7.15
N ASN A 116 0.43 -11.86 -6.89
CA ASN A 116 0.00 -11.20 -5.65
C ASN A 116 -1.51 -10.83 -5.69
N GLN A 117 -2.24 -11.33 -6.70
CA GLN A 117 -3.67 -11.09 -6.84
C GLN A 117 -4.46 -12.03 -5.92
N PRO A 118 -5.57 -11.60 -5.32
CA PRO A 118 -6.37 -12.39 -4.39
C PRO A 118 -7.30 -13.39 -5.13
N ASP A 119 -6.75 -14.16 -6.08
CA ASP A 119 -7.51 -14.97 -7.04
C ASP A 119 -7.20 -16.47 -7.03
N GLY A 120 -6.58 -16.98 -5.96
CA GLY A 120 -6.18 -18.39 -5.87
C GLY A 120 -6.48 -19.03 -4.52
N ASP A 121 -6.21 -20.33 -4.43
CA ASP A 121 -6.43 -21.16 -3.25
C ASP A 121 -5.17 -21.28 -2.35
N GLU A 122 -4.05 -20.70 -2.76
CA GLU A 122 -2.80 -20.69 -2.01
C GLU A 122 -2.60 -19.34 -1.30
N ILE A 123 -1.75 -19.29 -0.28
CA ILE A 123 -1.38 -18.02 0.36
C ILE A 123 -0.55 -17.19 -0.63
N ALA A 124 -0.97 -15.95 -0.87
CA ALA A 124 -0.23 -15.02 -1.72
C ALA A 124 1.13 -14.67 -1.08
N VAL A 125 2.19 -14.72 -1.89
CA VAL A 125 3.57 -14.44 -1.47
C VAL A 125 4.05 -13.18 -2.16
N THR A 126 4.56 -12.20 -1.40
CA THR A 126 5.13 -10.97 -1.94
C THR A 126 6.47 -11.21 -2.62
N ASP A 127 6.94 -10.25 -3.41
CA ASP A 127 8.28 -10.26 -4.02
C ASP A 127 9.43 -10.34 -2.98
N ASN A 128 9.10 -10.15 -1.70
CA ASN A 128 10.04 -10.23 -0.57
C ASN A 128 9.95 -11.57 0.19
N GLY A 129 9.11 -12.51 -0.28
CA GLY A 129 8.87 -13.79 0.38
C GLY A 129 7.97 -13.71 1.61
N ASN A 130 7.22 -12.62 1.78
CA ASN A 130 6.32 -12.38 2.90
C ASN A 130 4.86 -12.67 2.52
N TYR A 131 3.97 -12.66 3.52
CA TYR A 131 2.53 -12.77 3.34
C TYR A 131 1.85 -11.41 3.49
N ILE A 132 0.59 -11.31 3.10
CA ILE A 132 -0.22 -10.10 3.26
C ILE A 132 -1.47 -10.45 4.07
N VAL A 133 -1.78 -9.60 5.04
CA VAL A 133 -3.08 -9.53 5.71
C VAL A 133 -3.82 -8.33 5.16
N ASP A 134 -4.97 -8.55 4.55
CA ASP A 134 -5.89 -7.50 4.11
C ASP A 134 -6.84 -7.15 5.25
N LEU A 135 -6.90 -5.87 5.62
CA LEU A 135 -7.79 -5.35 6.65
C LEU A 135 -9.02 -4.74 5.98
N GLU A 136 -10.15 -5.41 6.08
CA GLU A 136 -11.44 -4.92 5.57
C GLU A 136 -12.14 -4.07 6.63
N PHE A 137 -12.60 -2.90 6.23
CA PHE A 137 -13.35 -1.96 7.07
C PHE A 137 -14.72 -1.67 6.47
N THR A 138 -15.73 -1.51 7.32
CA THR A 138 -17.06 -1.01 6.93
C THR A 138 -17.21 0.49 7.18
N GLU A 139 -16.38 1.06 8.05
CA GLU A 139 -16.34 2.47 8.42
C GLU A 139 -14.91 3.00 8.30
N PRO A 140 -14.71 4.28 8.03
CA PRO A 140 -13.37 4.87 7.95
C PRO A 140 -12.54 4.67 9.23
N ILE A 141 -11.25 4.48 9.05
CA ILE A 141 -10.28 4.44 10.13
C ILE A 141 -10.29 5.80 10.84
N LYS A 142 -10.60 5.82 12.14
CA LYS A 142 -10.80 7.07 12.92
C LYS A 142 -9.52 7.87 13.12
N ASP A 143 -8.42 7.19 13.33
CA ASP A 143 -7.09 7.79 13.60
C ASP A 143 -6.05 7.06 12.76
N VAL A 144 -5.93 7.50 11.51
CA VAL A 144 -5.05 6.87 10.52
C VAL A 144 -3.57 6.91 10.92
N PRO A 145 -3.03 8.04 11.42
CA PRO A 145 -1.64 8.09 11.93
C PRO A 145 -1.38 7.10 13.07
N LYS A 146 -2.34 6.97 14.01
CA LYS A 146 -2.21 6.01 15.11
C LYS A 146 -2.26 4.58 14.60
N ALA A 147 -3.17 4.26 13.68
CA ALA A 147 -3.28 2.94 13.07
C ALA A 147 -1.97 2.55 12.36
N ALA A 148 -1.41 3.46 11.57
CA ALA A 148 -0.12 3.28 10.91
C ALA A 148 1.02 3.01 11.91
N SER A 149 1.07 3.79 13.00
CA SER A 149 2.08 3.62 14.05
C SER A 149 1.92 2.29 14.80
N GLU A 150 0.70 1.90 15.17
CA GLU A 150 0.45 0.63 15.87
C GLU A 150 0.81 -0.57 14.97
N LEU A 151 0.42 -0.54 13.69
CA LEU A 151 0.82 -1.56 12.72
C LEU A 151 2.34 -1.68 12.61
N LYS A 152 3.04 -0.55 12.40
CA LYS A 152 4.50 -0.54 12.22
C LYS A 152 5.25 -1.05 13.45
N ASN A 153 4.72 -0.86 14.65
CA ASN A 153 5.31 -1.32 15.90
C ASN A 153 4.89 -2.74 16.31
N THR A 154 4.02 -3.41 15.54
CA THR A 154 3.59 -4.78 15.82
C THR A 154 4.65 -5.77 15.33
N VAL A 155 5.19 -6.56 16.26
CA VAL A 155 6.19 -7.60 15.91
C VAL A 155 5.57 -8.63 14.95
N GLY A 156 6.28 -8.90 13.86
CA GLY A 156 5.81 -9.75 12.77
C GLY A 156 5.25 -8.97 11.58
N VAL A 157 4.92 -7.69 11.74
CA VAL A 157 4.61 -6.77 10.65
C VAL A 157 5.92 -6.26 10.03
N VAL A 158 6.01 -6.31 8.71
CA VAL A 158 7.12 -5.77 7.92
C VAL A 158 6.82 -4.32 7.55
N ASP A 159 5.68 -4.10 6.89
CA ASP A 159 5.13 -2.77 6.57
C ASP A 159 3.63 -2.85 6.28
N HIS A 160 3.00 -1.73 6.03
CA HIS A 160 1.55 -1.62 5.80
C HIS A 160 1.23 -0.63 4.67
N GLY A 161 0.04 -0.77 4.07
CA GLY A 161 -0.44 0.03 2.96
C GLY A 161 -1.00 1.41 3.32
N LEU A 162 -0.87 1.88 4.56
CA LEU A 162 -1.17 3.27 4.92
C LEU A 162 0.06 4.13 4.64
N PHE A 163 -0.07 5.12 3.73
CA PHE A 163 0.96 6.08 3.32
C PHE A 163 0.54 7.45 3.79
N ILE A 164 1.06 7.88 4.94
CA ILE A 164 0.57 9.03 5.70
C ILE A 164 1.51 10.21 5.56
N GLY A 165 0.97 11.35 5.06
CA GLY A 165 1.73 12.60 4.89
C GLY A 165 2.91 12.49 3.91
N MET A 166 2.88 11.51 2.99
CA MET A 166 3.97 11.26 2.04
C MET A 166 3.74 11.94 0.70
N SER A 167 2.49 12.05 0.24
CA SER A 167 2.18 12.62 -1.07
C SER A 167 2.38 14.13 -1.09
N THR A 168 3.08 14.61 -2.13
CA THR A 168 3.29 16.05 -2.37
C THR A 168 2.13 16.65 -3.16
N ALA A 169 1.56 15.87 -4.05
CA ALA A 169 0.40 16.24 -4.85
C ALA A 169 -0.30 14.98 -5.39
N VAL A 170 -1.59 15.10 -5.63
CA VAL A 170 -2.41 14.06 -6.28
C VAL A 170 -2.98 14.64 -7.58
N ILE A 171 -2.69 13.99 -8.69
CA ILE A 171 -3.22 14.30 -10.01
C ILE A 171 -4.42 13.37 -10.23
N ILE A 172 -5.58 13.95 -10.47
CA ILE A 172 -6.85 13.21 -10.52
C ILE A 172 -7.44 13.32 -11.92
N ALA A 173 -7.68 12.19 -12.57
CA ALA A 173 -8.44 12.10 -13.79
C ALA A 173 -9.92 12.01 -13.47
N GLY A 174 -10.65 13.11 -13.62
CA GLY A 174 -12.08 13.19 -13.39
C GLY A 174 -12.88 13.24 -14.70
N SER A 175 -14.20 13.11 -14.59
CA SER A 175 -15.14 13.18 -15.72
C SER A 175 -15.06 14.52 -16.47
N ASP A 176 -14.76 15.60 -15.79
CA ASP A 176 -14.68 16.97 -16.34
C ASP A 176 -13.24 17.38 -16.73
N GLY A 177 -12.29 16.45 -16.63
CA GLY A 177 -10.89 16.70 -16.97
C GLY A 177 -9.91 16.34 -15.83
N VAL A 178 -8.67 16.81 -15.97
CA VAL A 178 -7.60 16.53 -15.01
C VAL A 178 -7.43 17.71 -14.06
N TYR A 179 -7.36 17.43 -12.77
CA TYR A 179 -7.08 18.44 -11.75
C TYR A 179 -6.07 17.95 -10.71
N VAL A 180 -5.51 18.88 -9.92
CA VAL A 180 -4.45 18.60 -8.95
C VAL A 180 -4.87 19.07 -7.56
N LYS A 181 -4.72 18.16 -6.56
CA LYS A 181 -4.77 18.51 -5.14
C LYS A 181 -3.35 18.59 -4.57
N LYS A 182 -3.14 19.53 -3.64
CA LYS A 182 -1.85 19.75 -2.93
C LYS A 182 -2.11 19.99 -1.47
#